data_8c6595083467a7ee0146085193162afa
#
_entry.id   8c6595083467a7ee0146085193162afa
#
_cell.length_a   1.000
_cell.length_b   1.000
_cell.length_c   1.000
_cell.angle_alpha   90.00
_cell.angle_beta   90.00
_cell.angle_gamma   90.00
#
_symmetry.space_group_name_H-M   'P 1'
#
loop_
_entity.id
_entity.type
_entity.pdbx_description
1 polymer ?
#
loop_
_entity_poly.entity_id
_entity_poly.type
_entity_poly.pdbx_seq_one_letter_code
_entity_poly.pdbx_strand_id
1 'polypeptide(L)'
;VNYAEYYARCSQLASALVAVGVKPGSVVATILPNVPAQAEAHFGVPACGAVLNTINTRLDVDTVSYIFGHGEAKVVLVDSQFLALAESACAQLGDKAPLIIEVSDPSAGFESSGNYTTYEQFLSTGDKKFEWLMPEDEWESLALNYTSGTTGRPKGVVYHHRGAYLMTMGTVVSWRMQIFPVFLTIVPLFHCNGWNHTWLMPMVGGKLVCCREISAEAIYNAISNEKVAFFGGAPIVLNLIVNADQKERKPFEHRVEVFTAAPHLHPLL
;
A
#
# COMPACT_ATOMS: atom_id res chain seq x y z
N VAL A 1 -5.66 -4.87 -14.71
CA VAL A 1 -6.88 -4.36 -14.06
C VAL A 1 -7.11 -2.94 -14.56
N ASN A 2 -8.27 -2.65 -15.14
CA ASN A 2 -8.70 -1.30 -15.51
C ASN A 2 -9.46 -0.62 -14.33
N TYR A 3 -9.77 0.67 -14.46
CA TYR A 3 -10.39 1.41 -13.36
C TYR A 3 -11.82 0.93 -13.00
N ALA A 4 -12.58 0.39 -13.95
CA ALA A 4 -13.90 -0.18 -13.64
C ALA A 4 -13.78 -1.47 -12.81
N GLU A 5 -12.84 -2.34 -13.17
CA GLU A 5 -12.50 -3.53 -12.40
C GLU A 5 -11.94 -3.16 -11.02
N TYR A 6 -11.03 -2.18 -10.98
CA TYR A 6 -10.44 -1.69 -9.74
C TYR A 6 -11.50 -1.16 -8.77
N TYR A 7 -12.44 -0.33 -9.28
CA TYR A 7 -13.56 0.18 -8.49
C TYR A 7 -14.43 -0.96 -7.95
N ALA A 8 -14.78 -1.95 -8.82
CA ALA A 8 -15.58 -3.08 -8.41
C ALA A 8 -14.88 -3.93 -7.32
N ARG A 9 -13.56 -4.14 -7.42
CA ARG A 9 -12.79 -4.87 -6.41
C ARG A 9 -12.69 -4.10 -5.09
N CYS A 10 -12.50 -2.78 -5.12
CA CYS A 10 -12.56 -1.94 -3.92
C CYS A 10 -13.94 -1.98 -3.26
N SER A 11 -15.02 -1.95 -4.05
CA SER A 11 -16.39 -2.08 -3.54
C SER A 11 -16.64 -3.45 -2.92
N GLN A 12 -16.14 -4.52 -3.54
CA GLN A 12 -16.21 -5.88 -2.97
C GLN A 12 -15.46 -5.96 -1.63
N LEU A 13 -14.25 -5.40 -1.56
CA LEU A 13 -13.49 -5.36 -0.32
C LEU A 13 -14.26 -4.64 0.79
N ALA A 14 -14.81 -3.46 0.51
CA ALA A 14 -15.61 -2.70 1.46
C ALA A 14 -16.81 -3.51 1.96
N SER A 15 -17.57 -4.12 1.05
CA SER A 15 -18.74 -4.96 1.36
C SER A 15 -18.36 -6.18 2.20
N ALA A 16 -17.27 -6.89 1.84
CA ALA A 16 -16.79 -8.06 2.58
C ALA A 16 -16.32 -7.68 4.01
N LEU A 17 -15.65 -6.53 4.17
CA LEU A 17 -15.25 -6.02 5.47
C LEU A 17 -16.48 -5.73 6.38
N VAL A 18 -17.52 -5.10 5.84
CA VAL A 18 -18.78 -4.86 6.57
C VAL A 18 -19.42 -6.19 6.99
N ALA A 19 -19.44 -7.19 6.09
CA ALA A 19 -20.01 -8.50 6.37
C ALA A 19 -19.34 -9.25 7.54
N VAL A 20 -18.04 -9.01 7.78
CA VAL A 20 -17.32 -9.57 8.94
C VAL A 20 -17.33 -8.64 10.16
N GLY A 21 -18.17 -7.61 10.18
CA GLY A 21 -18.40 -6.75 11.34
C GLY A 21 -17.50 -5.52 11.46
N VAL A 22 -16.75 -5.17 10.41
CA VAL A 22 -16.03 -3.88 10.35
C VAL A 22 -17.05 -2.74 10.28
N LYS A 23 -16.87 -1.72 11.09
CA LYS A 23 -17.75 -0.55 11.21
C LYS A 23 -16.96 0.73 10.90
N PRO A 24 -17.62 1.85 10.61
CA PRO A 24 -16.95 3.15 10.53
C PRO A 24 -16.05 3.40 11.75
N GLY A 25 -14.83 3.86 11.51
CA GLY A 25 -13.79 4.04 12.52
C GLY A 25 -13.04 2.78 12.94
N SER A 26 -13.47 1.57 12.55
CA SER A 26 -12.69 0.34 12.79
C SER A 26 -11.38 0.36 12.02
N VAL A 27 -10.33 -0.23 12.60
CA VAL A 27 -9.03 -0.33 11.92
C VAL A 27 -8.91 -1.65 11.16
N VAL A 28 -8.52 -1.55 9.89
CA VAL A 28 -8.13 -2.67 9.04
C VAL A 28 -6.64 -2.55 8.75
N ALA A 29 -5.86 -3.52 9.21
CA ALA A 29 -4.42 -3.55 9.03
C ALA A 29 -4.02 -4.24 7.72
N THR A 30 -2.84 -3.90 7.20
CA THR A 30 -2.23 -4.61 6.07
C THR A 30 -0.75 -4.87 6.33
N ILE A 31 -0.27 -6.08 6.05
CA ILE A 31 1.16 -6.44 5.98
C ILE A 31 1.41 -6.92 4.55
N LEU A 32 1.53 -5.98 3.64
CA LEU A 32 1.62 -6.24 2.20
C LEU A 32 2.80 -5.50 1.56
N PRO A 33 3.50 -6.10 0.60
CA PRO A 33 4.44 -5.38 -0.26
C PRO A 33 3.66 -4.49 -1.25
N ASN A 34 4.37 -3.92 -2.24
CA ASN A 34 3.72 -3.13 -3.29
C ASN A 34 3.01 -4.04 -4.30
N VAL A 35 1.82 -4.49 -3.95
CA VAL A 35 0.96 -5.39 -4.75
C VAL A 35 -0.42 -4.77 -4.98
N PRO A 36 -1.19 -5.26 -5.97
CA PRO A 36 -2.53 -4.72 -6.25
C PRO A 36 -3.47 -4.70 -5.04
N ALA A 37 -3.47 -5.74 -4.20
CA ALA A 37 -4.29 -5.80 -3.00
C ALA A 37 -3.99 -4.65 -2.02
N GLN A 38 -2.72 -4.21 -1.92
CA GLN A 38 -2.36 -3.05 -1.10
C GLN A 38 -2.94 -1.76 -1.69
N ALA A 39 -2.91 -1.60 -3.02
CA ALA A 39 -3.53 -0.44 -3.67
C ALA A 39 -5.06 -0.46 -3.51
N GLU A 40 -5.70 -1.62 -3.66
CA GLU A 40 -7.14 -1.80 -3.45
C GLU A 40 -7.56 -1.47 -2.01
N ALA A 41 -6.73 -1.84 -1.01
CA ALA A 41 -6.99 -1.51 0.39
C ALA A 41 -7.04 0.00 0.65
N HIS A 42 -6.29 0.82 -0.10
CA HIS A 42 -6.31 2.29 0.04
C HIS A 42 -7.66 2.93 -0.30
N PHE A 43 -8.50 2.24 -1.04
CA PHE A 43 -9.88 2.67 -1.34
C PHE A 43 -10.92 1.78 -0.66
N GLY A 44 -10.76 0.47 -0.73
CA GLY A 44 -11.75 -0.47 -0.21
C GLY A 44 -11.95 -0.38 1.30
N VAL A 45 -10.89 -0.09 2.07
CA VAL A 45 -11.00 0.09 3.52
C VAL A 45 -11.74 1.39 3.85
N PRO A 46 -11.34 2.57 3.34
CA PRO A 46 -12.08 3.81 3.60
C PRO A 46 -13.49 3.80 3.00
N ALA A 47 -13.74 3.05 1.92
CA ALA A 47 -15.06 2.98 1.30
C ALA A 47 -16.15 2.41 2.22
N CYS A 48 -15.80 1.69 3.29
CA CYS A 48 -16.73 1.30 4.35
C CYS A 48 -16.60 2.14 5.63
N GLY A 49 -15.94 3.31 5.55
CA GLY A 49 -15.71 4.19 6.70
C GLY A 49 -14.63 3.70 7.67
N ALA A 50 -13.90 2.63 7.34
CA ALA A 50 -12.84 2.10 8.18
C ALA A 50 -11.51 2.84 7.96
N VAL A 51 -10.59 2.70 8.91
CA VAL A 51 -9.28 3.34 8.92
C VAL A 51 -8.22 2.34 8.46
N LEU A 52 -7.49 2.67 7.40
CA LEU A 52 -6.43 1.83 6.86
C LEU A 52 -5.15 1.94 7.70
N ASN A 53 -4.67 0.83 8.25
CA ASN A 53 -3.38 0.77 8.95
C ASN A 53 -2.36 -0.04 8.15
N THR A 54 -1.51 0.64 7.40
CA THR A 54 -0.45 0.00 6.61
C THR A 54 0.79 -0.24 7.47
N ILE A 55 1.17 -1.51 7.65
CA ILE A 55 2.26 -1.94 8.54
C ILE A 55 3.52 -2.23 7.74
N ASN A 56 4.64 -1.73 8.24
CA ASN A 56 5.95 -2.00 7.66
C ASN A 56 6.28 -3.51 7.75
N THR A 57 6.53 -4.12 6.60
CA THR A 57 6.81 -5.55 6.46
C THR A 57 8.14 -6.01 7.07
N ARG A 58 8.96 -5.09 7.56
CA ARG A 58 10.30 -5.35 8.15
C ARG A 58 10.30 -5.29 9.67
N LEU A 59 9.13 -5.09 10.30
CA LEU A 59 9.00 -5.05 11.75
C LEU A 59 9.09 -6.45 12.36
N ASP A 60 9.47 -6.50 13.62
CA ASP A 60 9.47 -7.71 14.44
C ASP A 60 8.06 -8.04 14.99
N VAL A 61 7.93 -9.27 15.50
CA VAL A 61 6.66 -9.81 16.03
C VAL A 61 6.08 -8.93 17.14
N ASP A 62 6.91 -8.50 18.10
CA ASP A 62 6.46 -7.73 19.25
C ASP A 62 5.93 -6.36 18.84
N THR A 63 6.61 -5.72 17.88
CA THR A 63 6.17 -4.44 17.32
C THR A 63 4.87 -4.59 16.54
N VAL A 64 4.71 -5.63 15.72
CA VAL A 64 3.47 -5.88 14.97
C VAL A 64 2.32 -6.20 15.94
N SER A 65 2.55 -7.03 16.96
CA SER A 65 1.57 -7.32 17.99
C SER A 65 1.13 -6.06 18.73
N TYR A 66 2.09 -5.20 19.10
CA TYR A 66 1.78 -3.91 19.69
C TYR A 66 0.90 -3.04 18.79
N ILE A 67 1.23 -2.95 17.48
CA ILE A 67 0.47 -2.14 16.53
C ILE A 67 -0.95 -2.69 16.37
N PHE A 68 -1.13 -4.00 16.26
CA PHE A 68 -2.46 -4.61 16.20
C PHE A 68 -3.30 -4.31 17.45
N GLY A 69 -2.70 -4.47 18.63
CA GLY A 69 -3.39 -4.24 19.89
C GLY A 69 -3.68 -2.76 20.15
N HIS A 70 -2.69 -1.87 19.94
CA HIS A 70 -2.83 -0.43 20.17
C HIS A 70 -3.77 0.23 19.14
N GLY A 71 -3.71 -0.22 17.90
CA GLY A 71 -4.60 0.25 16.81
C GLY A 71 -5.98 -0.42 16.83
N GLU A 72 -6.19 -1.42 17.69
CA GLU A 72 -7.45 -2.20 17.78
C GLU A 72 -7.86 -2.79 16.41
N ALA A 73 -6.89 -3.32 15.65
CA ALA A 73 -7.13 -3.89 14.35
C ALA A 73 -8.18 -5.01 14.40
N LYS A 74 -9.19 -4.96 13.54
CA LYS A 74 -10.28 -5.97 13.44
C LYS A 74 -9.98 -7.02 12.39
N VAL A 75 -9.35 -6.61 11.29
CA VAL A 75 -8.96 -7.47 10.17
C VAL A 75 -7.53 -7.11 9.79
N VAL A 76 -6.76 -8.10 9.35
CA VAL A 76 -5.46 -7.88 8.73
C VAL A 76 -5.39 -8.61 7.39
N LEU A 77 -5.05 -7.87 6.34
CA LEU A 77 -4.69 -8.43 5.03
C LEU A 77 -3.20 -8.72 5.05
N VAL A 78 -2.81 -9.97 4.90
CA VAL A 78 -1.41 -10.42 5.04
C VAL A 78 -0.96 -11.12 3.79
N ASP A 79 0.15 -10.68 3.21
CA ASP A 79 0.80 -11.42 2.13
C ASP A 79 1.36 -12.77 2.66
N SER A 80 1.21 -13.84 1.87
CA SER A 80 1.68 -15.19 2.26
C SER A 80 3.15 -15.20 2.71
N GLN A 81 3.98 -14.29 2.17
CA GLN A 81 5.38 -14.12 2.57
C GLN A 81 5.54 -13.73 4.05
N PHE A 82 4.57 -13.00 4.61
CA PHE A 82 4.62 -12.47 5.99
C PHE A 82 3.63 -13.16 6.93
N LEU A 83 3.04 -14.29 6.51
CA LEU A 83 2.01 -14.97 7.27
C LEU A 83 2.51 -15.40 8.65
N ALA A 84 3.70 -16.02 8.74
CA ALA A 84 4.29 -16.44 10.00
C ALA A 84 4.53 -15.27 10.99
N LEU A 85 4.86 -14.08 10.48
CA LEU A 85 4.99 -12.86 11.29
C LEU A 85 3.62 -12.47 11.89
N ALA A 86 2.57 -12.45 11.07
CA ALA A 86 1.23 -12.08 11.50
C ALA A 86 0.64 -13.11 12.47
N GLU A 87 0.81 -14.41 12.22
CA GLU A 87 0.39 -15.49 13.11
C GLU A 87 1.02 -15.37 14.50
N SER A 88 2.35 -15.15 14.52
CA SER A 88 3.08 -14.98 15.79
C SER A 88 2.62 -13.73 16.56
N ALA A 89 2.37 -12.63 15.86
CA ALA A 89 1.85 -11.40 16.46
C ALA A 89 0.41 -11.57 16.98
N CYS A 90 -0.45 -12.27 16.24
CA CYS A 90 -1.81 -12.59 16.65
C CYS A 90 -1.84 -13.52 17.89
N ALA A 91 -0.94 -14.50 17.95
CA ALA A 91 -0.84 -15.40 19.10
C ALA A 91 -0.57 -14.68 20.42
N GLN A 92 0.17 -13.56 20.41
CA GLN A 92 0.40 -12.73 21.59
C GLN A 92 -0.86 -11.97 22.06
N LEU A 93 -1.84 -11.75 21.20
CA LEU A 93 -3.06 -10.99 21.49
C LEU A 93 -4.23 -11.88 21.94
N GLY A 94 -4.17 -13.18 21.70
CA GLY A 94 -5.24 -14.12 22.02
C GLY A 94 -6.58 -13.70 21.40
N ASP A 95 -7.63 -13.57 22.19
CA ASP A 95 -8.98 -13.23 21.72
C ASP A 95 -9.11 -11.82 21.11
N LYS A 96 -8.07 -10.99 21.23
CA LYS A 96 -8.02 -9.65 20.62
C LYS A 96 -7.33 -9.63 19.27
N ALA A 97 -6.90 -10.78 18.77
CA ALA A 97 -6.23 -10.88 17.47
C ALA A 97 -7.18 -10.48 16.33
N PRO A 98 -6.69 -9.75 15.32
CA PRO A 98 -7.47 -9.46 14.12
C PRO A 98 -7.77 -10.74 13.31
N LEU A 99 -8.87 -10.72 12.56
CA LEU A 99 -9.16 -11.74 11.55
C LEU A 99 -8.10 -11.67 10.44
N ILE A 100 -7.42 -12.78 10.18
CA ILE A 100 -6.42 -12.88 9.11
C ILE A 100 -7.10 -13.20 7.78
N ILE A 101 -6.80 -12.41 6.73
CA ILE A 101 -7.12 -12.68 5.33
C ILE A 101 -5.80 -12.78 4.58
N GLU A 102 -5.54 -13.92 3.96
CA GLU A 102 -4.28 -14.21 3.28
C GLU A 102 -4.28 -13.69 1.83
N VAL A 103 -3.25 -12.93 1.47
CA VAL A 103 -3.01 -12.45 0.10
C VAL A 103 -1.91 -13.29 -0.52
N SER A 104 -2.25 -14.22 -1.40
CA SER A 104 -1.29 -15.06 -2.11
C SER A 104 -0.88 -14.42 -3.45
N ASP A 105 0.33 -14.72 -3.89
CA ASP A 105 0.87 -14.32 -5.20
C ASP A 105 1.65 -15.50 -5.82
N PRO A 106 0.95 -16.49 -6.40
CA PRO A 106 1.59 -17.65 -7.02
C PRO A 106 2.58 -17.29 -8.12
N SER A 107 2.34 -16.18 -8.83
CA SER A 107 3.22 -15.73 -9.90
C SER A 107 4.60 -15.28 -9.39
N ALA A 108 4.69 -14.88 -8.13
CA ALA A 108 5.92 -14.54 -7.43
C ALA A 108 6.44 -15.67 -6.51
N GLY A 109 5.82 -16.87 -6.57
CA GLY A 109 6.21 -18.01 -5.75
C GLY A 109 5.64 -18.02 -4.33
N PHE A 110 4.63 -17.17 -4.04
CA PHE A 110 3.96 -17.12 -2.74
C PHE A 110 2.57 -17.73 -2.82
N GLU A 111 2.51 -19.05 -2.73
CA GLU A 111 1.28 -19.83 -2.72
C GLU A 111 0.49 -19.58 -1.41
N SER A 112 -0.83 -19.83 -1.45
CA SER A 112 -1.64 -19.81 -0.24
C SER A 112 -1.27 -20.96 0.69
N SER A 113 -1.26 -20.68 1.99
CA SER A 113 -1.06 -21.70 3.04
C SER A 113 -2.20 -22.71 3.13
N GLY A 114 -3.37 -22.36 2.64
CA GLY A 114 -4.61 -23.14 2.80
C GLY A 114 -5.25 -23.06 4.19
N ASN A 115 -4.65 -22.31 5.12
CA ASN A 115 -5.15 -22.21 6.50
C ASN A 115 -6.12 -21.03 6.72
N TYR A 116 -6.13 -20.07 5.79
CA TYR A 116 -6.92 -18.84 5.90
C TYR A 116 -7.76 -18.61 4.65
N THR A 117 -8.81 -17.81 4.81
CA THR A 117 -9.55 -17.27 3.66
C THR A 117 -8.61 -16.44 2.81
N THR A 118 -8.49 -16.78 1.52
CA THR A 118 -7.67 -15.99 0.60
C THR A 118 -8.35 -14.67 0.26
N TYR A 119 -7.57 -13.67 -0.14
CA TYR A 119 -8.08 -12.36 -0.52
C TYR A 119 -9.13 -12.45 -1.65
N GLU A 120 -8.89 -13.29 -2.66
CA GLU A 120 -9.85 -13.46 -3.75
C GLU A 120 -11.15 -14.16 -3.29
N GLN A 121 -11.06 -15.14 -2.40
CA GLN A 121 -12.24 -15.72 -1.77
C GLN A 121 -13.00 -14.68 -0.93
N PHE A 122 -12.27 -13.87 -0.16
CA PHE A 122 -12.87 -12.80 0.65
C PHE A 122 -13.58 -11.77 -0.22
N LEU A 123 -12.94 -11.29 -1.29
CA LEU A 123 -13.58 -10.38 -2.26
C LEU A 123 -14.84 -10.99 -2.87
N SER A 124 -14.84 -12.30 -3.16
CA SER A 124 -15.98 -12.97 -3.78
C SER A 124 -17.24 -12.96 -2.92
N THR A 125 -17.13 -12.74 -1.61
CA THR A 125 -18.27 -12.60 -0.69
C THR A 125 -18.88 -11.20 -0.72
N GLY A 126 -18.19 -10.22 -1.27
CA GLY A 126 -18.60 -8.81 -1.28
C GLY A 126 -19.38 -8.42 -2.54
N ASP A 127 -20.22 -7.41 -2.39
CA ASP A 127 -21.02 -6.85 -3.49
C ASP A 127 -20.18 -5.85 -4.31
N LYS A 128 -20.06 -6.07 -5.63
CA LYS A 128 -19.41 -5.15 -6.58
C LYS A 128 -20.11 -3.79 -6.69
N LYS A 129 -21.37 -3.71 -6.26
CA LYS A 129 -22.20 -2.50 -6.29
C LYS A 129 -22.32 -1.85 -4.91
N PHE A 130 -21.49 -2.26 -3.94
CA PHE A 130 -21.50 -1.65 -2.61
C PHE A 130 -21.36 -0.12 -2.75
N GLU A 131 -22.29 0.60 -2.15
CA GLU A 131 -22.29 2.06 -2.13
C GLU A 131 -21.28 2.57 -1.11
N TRP A 132 -20.30 3.33 -1.57
CA TRP A 132 -19.22 3.82 -0.72
C TRP A 132 -19.75 4.82 0.30
N LEU A 133 -19.37 4.63 1.54
CA LEU A 133 -19.65 5.59 2.61
C LEU A 133 -18.69 6.78 2.48
N MET A 134 -19.25 7.90 2.07
CA MET A 134 -18.48 9.16 2.05
C MET A 134 -18.37 9.71 3.47
N PRO A 135 -17.22 10.31 3.87
CA PRO A 135 -17.09 10.90 5.20
C PRO A 135 -18.08 12.05 5.37
N GLU A 136 -18.74 12.12 6.53
CA GLU A 136 -19.61 13.24 6.89
C GLU A 136 -18.77 14.49 7.20
N ASP A 137 -17.59 14.29 7.80
CA ASP A 137 -16.59 15.31 8.06
C ASP A 137 -15.25 14.89 7.40
N GLU A 138 -14.68 15.75 6.57
CA GLU A 138 -13.39 15.51 5.91
C GLU A 138 -12.19 15.41 6.89
N TRP A 139 -12.39 15.73 8.18
CA TRP A 139 -11.43 15.50 9.26
C TRP A 139 -11.48 14.10 9.84
N GLU A 140 -12.42 13.26 9.41
CA GLU A 140 -12.46 11.86 9.80
C GLU A 140 -11.18 11.13 9.39
N SER A 141 -10.84 10.10 10.19
CA SER A 141 -9.62 9.32 10.02
C SER A 141 -9.68 8.48 8.73
N LEU A 142 -8.69 8.65 7.85
CA LEU A 142 -8.53 7.86 6.63
C LEU A 142 -7.53 6.72 6.82
N ALA A 143 -6.39 7.02 7.42
CA ALA A 143 -5.31 6.05 7.61
C ALA A 143 -4.58 6.28 8.94
N LEU A 144 -4.04 5.19 9.50
CA LEU A 144 -3.23 5.14 10.70
C LEU A 144 -1.86 4.54 10.34
N ASN A 145 -0.80 5.30 10.52
CA ASN A 145 0.56 4.84 10.23
C ASN A 145 1.42 4.94 11.49
N TYR A 146 2.29 3.95 11.71
CA TYR A 146 3.16 3.95 12.87
C TYR A 146 4.58 4.38 12.51
N THR A 147 5.14 5.26 13.34
CA THR A 147 6.53 5.69 13.23
C THR A 147 7.38 5.01 14.30
N SER A 148 8.67 4.83 14.02
CA SER A 148 9.63 4.17 14.91
C SER A 148 9.88 4.90 16.25
N GLY A 149 9.19 5.97 16.54
CA GLY A 149 9.25 6.75 17.79
C GLY A 149 10.64 6.86 18.43
N THR A 150 11.11 8.06 18.71
CA THR A 150 12.42 8.30 19.37
C THR A 150 12.44 7.89 20.85
N THR A 151 11.29 7.50 21.43
CA THR A 151 11.10 7.27 22.88
C THR A 151 10.68 5.85 23.25
N GLY A 152 10.91 4.86 22.39
CA GLY A 152 10.71 3.44 22.67
C GLY A 152 9.57 2.82 21.85
N ARG A 153 8.29 3.04 22.18
CA ARG A 153 7.18 2.42 21.45
C ARG A 153 6.78 3.22 20.20
N PRO A 154 6.37 2.54 19.10
CA PRO A 154 5.85 3.21 17.90
C PRO A 154 4.67 4.14 18.24
N LYS A 155 4.61 5.28 17.55
CA LYS A 155 3.51 6.24 17.69
C LYS A 155 2.62 6.17 16.47
N GLY A 156 1.30 6.11 16.68
CA GLY A 156 0.31 6.18 15.62
C GLY A 156 0.14 7.61 15.12
N VAL A 157 0.27 7.80 13.81
CA VAL A 157 -0.01 9.04 13.11
C VAL A 157 -1.28 8.84 12.30
N VAL A 158 -2.31 9.63 12.59
CA VAL A 158 -3.60 9.56 11.90
C VAL A 158 -3.62 10.56 10.75
N TYR A 159 -3.94 10.08 9.56
CA TYR A 159 -4.24 10.89 8.40
C TYR A 159 -5.75 11.03 8.27
N HIS A 160 -6.22 12.23 7.95
CA HIS A 160 -7.63 12.51 7.68
C HIS A 160 -7.88 12.71 6.17
N HIS A 161 -9.12 12.56 5.72
CA HIS A 161 -9.50 12.66 4.31
C HIS A 161 -9.05 13.97 3.66
N ARG A 162 -9.31 15.10 4.31
CA ARG A 162 -8.88 16.43 3.83
C ARG A 162 -7.36 16.51 3.59
N GLY A 163 -6.55 16.00 4.54
CA GLY A 163 -5.09 16.06 4.44
C GLY A 163 -4.57 15.23 3.28
N ALA A 164 -5.09 14.02 3.11
CA ALA A 164 -4.72 13.14 2.00
C ALA A 164 -5.12 13.74 0.65
N TYR A 165 -6.32 14.32 0.54
CA TYR A 165 -6.80 14.99 -0.67
C TYR A 165 -5.92 16.19 -1.04
N LEU A 166 -5.65 17.11 -0.10
CA LEU A 166 -4.82 18.29 -0.34
C LEU A 166 -3.37 17.92 -0.68
N MET A 167 -2.81 16.90 -0.02
CA MET A 167 -1.47 16.41 -0.33
C MET A 167 -1.41 15.82 -1.74
N THR A 168 -2.44 15.06 -2.14
CA THR A 168 -2.56 14.48 -3.47
C THR A 168 -2.60 15.58 -4.55
N MET A 169 -3.44 16.60 -4.36
CA MET A 169 -3.50 17.77 -5.24
C MET A 169 -2.17 18.54 -5.29
N GLY A 170 -1.57 18.77 -4.13
CA GLY A 170 -0.27 19.45 -4.01
C GLY A 170 0.85 18.70 -4.72
N THR A 171 0.84 17.37 -4.69
CA THR A 171 1.84 16.52 -5.37
C THR A 171 1.75 16.66 -6.89
N VAL A 172 0.54 16.69 -7.47
CA VAL A 172 0.37 16.92 -8.92
C VAL A 172 1.02 18.23 -9.34
N VAL A 173 0.77 19.30 -8.57
CA VAL A 173 1.33 20.62 -8.87
C VAL A 173 2.84 20.66 -8.67
N SER A 174 3.34 20.17 -7.52
CA SER A 174 4.76 20.25 -7.15
C SER A 174 5.65 19.39 -8.07
N TRP A 175 5.15 18.24 -8.48
CA TRP A 175 5.87 17.32 -9.36
C TRP A 175 5.57 17.56 -10.84
N ARG A 176 4.74 18.56 -11.16
CA ARG A 176 4.33 18.91 -12.54
C ARG A 176 3.83 17.68 -13.30
N MET A 177 3.06 16.82 -12.61
CA MET A 177 2.58 15.59 -13.20
C MET A 177 1.58 15.88 -14.32
N GLN A 178 1.80 15.22 -15.45
CA GLN A 178 0.86 15.23 -16.56
C GLN A 178 -0.33 14.32 -16.28
N ILE A 179 -1.43 14.47 -17.01
CA ILE A 179 -2.53 13.52 -17.00
C ILE A 179 -2.11 12.22 -17.69
N PHE A 180 -2.70 11.10 -17.26
CA PHE A 180 -2.43 9.73 -17.75
C PHE A 180 -0.97 9.28 -17.63
N PRO A 181 -0.27 9.57 -16.53
CA PRO A 181 1.10 9.12 -16.34
C PRO A 181 1.16 7.62 -16.05
N VAL A 182 2.31 6.99 -16.30
CA VAL A 182 2.61 5.66 -15.80
C VAL A 182 3.57 5.78 -14.63
N PHE A 183 3.13 5.39 -13.44
CA PHE A 183 3.89 5.50 -12.19
C PHE A 183 4.28 4.13 -11.66
N LEU A 184 5.57 3.95 -11.32
CA LEU A 184 6.09 2.73 -10.68
C LEU A 184 6.16 2.91 -9.16
N THR A 185 5.53 2.03 -8.42
CA THR A 185 5.54 2.04 -6.95
C THR A 185 6.83 1.45 -6.39
N ILE A 186 7.85 2.27 -6.18
CA ILE A 186 9.08 1.88 -5.49
C ILE A 186 9.03 2.24 -4.02
N VAL A 187 8.54 3.45 -3.70
CA VAL A 187 8.26 3.81 -2.30
C VAL A 187 7.26 2.80 -1.75
N PRO A 188 7.56 2.16 -0.60
CA PRO A 188 6.64 1.20 -0.02
C PRO A 188 5.27 1.82 0.25
N LEU A 189 4.21 1.16 -0.20
CA LEU A 189 2.84 1.63 0.00
C LEU A 189 2.42 1.65 1.47
N PHE A 190 3.16 0.98 2.34
CA PHE A 190 2.98 1.06 3.79
C PHE A 190 3.67 2.28 4.43
N HIS A 191 4.57 2.98 3.73
CA HIS A 191 5.31 4.13 4.28
C HIS A 191 4.76 5.44 3.73
N CYS A 192 4.27 6.32 4.61
CA CYS A 192 3.58 7.56 4.23
C CYS A 192 2.56 7.30 3.11
N ASN A 193 1.88 6.17 3.17
CA ASN A 193 0.94 5.64 2.18
C ASN A 193 1.44 5.81 0.73
N GLY A 194 2.71 5.37 0.52
CA GLY A 194 3.33 5.41 -0.80
C GLY A 194 3.38 6.83 -1.42
N TRP A 195 3.54 7.86 -0.58
CA TRP A 195 3.52 9.27 -0.97
C TRP A 195 2.23 9.65 -1.72
N ASN A 196 1.10 9.10 -1.29
CA ASN A 196 -0.25 9.33 -1.83
C ASN A 196 -0.48 8.87 -3.30
N HIS A 197 0.47 8.14 -3.92
CA HIS A 197 0.36 7.80 -5.33
C HIS A 197 -0.78 6.81 -5.63
N THR A 198 -1.21 6.02 -4.64
CA THR A 198 -2.41 5.17 -4.77
C THR A 198 -3.67 6.00 -5.00
N TRP A 199 -3.82 7.14 -4.32
CA TRP A 199 -4.94 8.07 -4.49
C TRP A 199 -4.72 9.01 -5.68
N LEU A 200 -3.45 9.36 -5.96
CA LEU A 200 -3.09 10.31 -7.02
C LEU A 200 -3.31 9.71 -8.41
N MET A 201 -2.93 8.44 -8.64
CA MET A 201 -3.04 7.86 -9.99
C MET A 201 -4.48 7.82 -10.52
N PRO A 202 -5.51 7.40 -9.77
CA PRO A 202 -6.89 7.52 -10.22
C PRO A 202 -7.32 8.96 -10.51
N MET A 203 -6.89 9.92 -9.71
CA MET A 203 -7.26 11.33 -9.88
C MET A 203 -6.76 11.91 -11.22
N VAL A 204 -5.58 11.50 -11.69
CA VAL A 204 -5.01 11.95 -12.97
C VAL A 204 -5.21 10.96 -14.11
N GLY A 205 -6.01 9.89 -13.89
CA GLY A 205 -6.23 8.83 -14.88
C GLY A 205 -4.97 8.01 -15.20
N GLY A 206 -3.97 8.03 -14.32
CA GLY A 206 -2.67 7.40 -14.53
C GLY A 206 -2.70 5.88 -14.33
N LYS A 207 -1.65 5.19 -14.76
CA LYS A 207 -1.42 3.77 -14.54
C LYS A 207 -0.50 3.58 -13.34
N LEU A 208 -0.93 2.80 -12.34
CA LEU A 208 -0.10 2.37 -11.21
C LEU A 208 0.53 1.03 -11.54
N VAL A 209 1.86 0.97 -11.61
CA VAL A 209 2.62 -0.27 -11.78
C VAL A 209 3.13 -0.71 -10.42
N CYS A 210 2.64 -1.81 -9.90
CA CYS A 210 3.08 -2.37 -8.64
C CYS A 210 4.45 -3.04 -8.79
N CYS A 211 5.40 -2.70 -7.90
CA CYS A 211 6.74 -3.28 -7.86
C CYS A 211 6.92 -4.03 -6.54
N ARG A 212 6.64 -5.33 -6.57
CA ARG A 212 6.72 -6.21 -5.38
C ARG A 212 8.14 -6.29 -4.84
N GLU A 213 9.11 -6.50 -5.72
CA GLU A 213 10.52 -6.61 -5.40
C GLU A 213 11.29 -5.40 -5.96
N ILE A 214 12.06 -4.75 -5.10
CA ILE A 214 12.88 -3.60 -5.48
C ILE A 214 14.28 -4.08 -5.86
N SER A 215 14.47 -4.38 -7.14
CA SER A 215 15.75 -4.73 -7.75
C SER A 215 16.00 -3.87 -9.00
N ALA A 216 17.27 -3.75 -9.40
CA ALA A 216 17.61 -3.01 -10.63
C ALA A 216 16.91 -3.63 -11.86
N GLU A 217 16.92 -4.95 -11.95
CA GLU A 217 16.29 -5.69 -13.04
C GLU A 217 14.78 -5.43 -13.10
N ALA A 218 14.08 -5.52 -11.96
CA ALA A 218 12.64 -5.28 -11.88
C ALA A 218 12.28 -3.85 -12.30
N ILE A 219 13.07 -2.85 -11.87
CA ILE A 219 12.86 -1.45 -12.22
C ILE A 219 13.09 -1.21 -13.72
N TYR A 220 14.21 -1.71 -14.29
CA TYR A 220 14.47 -1.58 -15.73
C TYR A 220 13.43 -2.30 -16.58
N ASN A 221 12.98 -3.49 -16.16
CA ASN A 221 11.91 -4.23 -16.81
C ASN A 221 10.60 -3.42 -16.82
N ALA A 222 10.22 -2.85 -15.67
CA ALA A 222 9.03 -2.02 -15.57
C ALA A 222 9.12 -0.77 -16.45
N ILE A 223 10.25 -0.05 -16.44
CA ILE A 223 10.47 1.13 -17.28
C ILE A 223 10.32 0.77 -18.77
N SER A 224 10.98 -0.30 -19.21
CA SER A 224 10.99 -0.70 -20.63
C SER A 224 9.63 -1.23 -21.09
N ASN A 225 9.02 -2.16 -20.31
CA ASN A 225 7.83 -2.89 -20.72
C ASN A 225 6.54 -2.09 -20.50
N GLU A 226 6.43 -1.41 -19.33
CA GLU A 226 5.23 -0.70 -18.93
C GLU A 226 5.24 0.79 -19.33
N LYS A 227 6.36 1.27 -19.89
CA LYS A 227 6.56 2.68 -20.26
C LYS A 227 6.44 3.62 -19.05
N VAL A 228 7.02 3.21 -17.93
CA VAL A 228 7.04 4.02 -16.71
C VAL A 228 7.65 5.39 -16.99
N ALA A 229 6.90 6.45 -16.67
CA ALA A 229 7.33 7.83 -16.84
C ALA A 229 7.77 8.49 -15.53
N PHE A 230 7.27 7.97 -14.38
CA PHE A 230 7.54 8.54 -13.06
C PHE A 230 7.74 7.45 -12.02
N PHE A 231 8.68 7.67 -11.11
CA PHE A 231 8.76 6.95 -9.83
C PHE A 231 9.43 7.81 -8.76
N GLY A 232 9.16 7.47 -7.50
CA GLY A 232 9.87 8.02 -6.36
C GLY A 232 10.75 6.95 -5.71
N GLY A 233 11.89 7.33 -5.14
CA GLY A 233 12.75 6.41 -4.43
C GLY A 233 13.71 7.08 -3.48
N ALA A 234 14.12 6.34 -2.44
CA ALA A 234 15.21 6.78 -1.57
C ALA A 234 16.56 6.76 -2.34
N PRO A 235 17.56 7.53 -1.92
CA PRO A 235 18.88 7.56 -2.58
C PRO A 235 19.51 6.18 -2.79
N ILE A 236 19.27 5.23 -1.88
CA ILE A 236 19.78 3.87 -2.01
C ILE A 236 19.20 3.15 -3.24
N VAL A 237 17.94 3.42 -3.61
CA VAL A 237 17.34 2.87 -4.83
C VAL A 237 17.95 3.50 -6.07
N LEU A 238 18.25 4.79 -6.04
CA LEU A 238 18.93 5.46 -7.15
C LEU A 238 20.33 4.89 -7.35
N ASN A 239 21.06 4.64 -6.26
CA ASN A 239 22.36 3.97 -6.32
C ASN A 239 22.26 2.56 -6.92
N LEU A 240 21.22 1.79 -6.57
CA LEU A 240 20.96 0.47 -7.14
C LEU A 240 20.81 0.56 -8.68
N ILE A 241 20.04 1.53 -9.16
CA ILE A 241 19.79 1.73 -10.59
C ILE A 241 21.06 2.17 -11.33
N VAL A 242 21.81 3.15 -10.77
CA VAL A 242 23.01 3.69 -11.42
C VAL A 242 24.12 2.64 -11.49
N ASN A 243 24.27 1.82 -10.45
CA ASN A 243 25.28 0.77 -10.36
C ASN A 243 24.81 -0.60 -10.85
N ALA A 244 23.66 -0.68 -11.53
CA ALA A 244 23.14 -1.93 -12.08
C ALA A 244 24.11 -2.54 -13.08
N ASP A 245 24.26 -3.86 -13.04
CA ASP A 245 25.02 -4.60 -14.03
C ASP A 245 24.41 -4.43 -15.43
N GLN A 246 25.24 -4.53 -16.48
CA GLN A 246 24.78 -4.38 -17.84
C GLN A 246 23.67 -5.39 -18.22
N LYS A 247 23.69 -6.59 -17.66
CA LYS A 247 22.67 -7.63 -17.85
C LYS A 247 21.30 -7.29 -17.27
N GLU A 248 21.27 -6.45 -16.23
CA GLU A 248 20.05 -6.02 -15.54
C GLU A 248 19.38 -4.83 -16.26
N ARG A 249 20.16 -4.10 -17.05
CA ARG A 249 19.68 -2.92 -17.76
C ARG A 249 18.85 -3.31 -18.98
N LYS A 250 17.75 -2.60 -19.20
CA LYS A 250 16.93 -2.70 -20.42
C LYS A 250 16.90 -1.35 -21.12
N PRO A 251 16.97 -1.31 -22.47
CA PRO A 251 16.86 -0.07 -23.23
C PRO A 251 15.45 0.50 -23.16
N PHE A 252 15.36 1.81 -23.12
CA PHE A 252 14.12 2.57 -23.27
C PHE A 252 14.45 3.93 -23.92
N GLU A 253 13.48 4.52 -24.63
CA GLU A 253 13.69 5.75 -25.42
C GLU A 253 12.90 6.95 -24.86
N HIS A 254 11.98 6.70 -23.91
CA HIS A 254 11.18 7.75 -23.30
C HIS A 254 11.87 8.35 -22.07
N ARG A 255 11.45 9.57 -21.70
CA ARG A 255 11.93 10.24 -20.49
C ARG A 255 11.31 9.61 -19.25
N VAL A 256 12.13 9.40 -18.23
CA VAL A 256 11.69 8.98 -16.89
C VAL A 256 12.06 10.08 -15.90
N GLU A 257 11.09 10.56 -15.14
CA GLU A 257 11.31 11.53 -14.06
C GLU A 257 11.37 10.81 -12.72
N VAL A 258 12.40 11.13 -11.95
CA VAL A 258 12.65 10.46 -10.67
C VAL A 258 12.61 11.48 -9.54
N PHE A 259 11.85 11.17 -8.51
CA PHE A 259 11.72 12.00 -7.33
C PHE A 259 12.39 11.32 -6.13
N THR A 260 13.15 12.10 -5.36
CA THR A 260 13.78 11.60 -4.15
C THR A 260 13.51 12.55 -2.99
N ALA A 261 13.24 11.98 -1.83
CA ALA A 261 13.22 12.72 -0.58
C ALA A 261 14.47 12.32 0.21
N ALA A 262 15.42 13.25 0.30
CA ALA A 262 16.59 13.09 1.15
C ALA A 262 16.91 14.43 1.83
N PRO A 263 17.33 14.42 3.10
CA PRO A 263 17.97 15.59 3.69
C PRO A 263 19.32 15.77 2.99
N HIS A 264 19.44 16.80 2.17
CA HIS A 264 20.67 17.22 1.49
C HIS A 264 21.38 16.14 0.62
N LEU A 265 21.09 16.15 -0.67
CA LEU A 265 22.07 15.66 -1.64
C LEU A 265 23.31 16.56 -1.53
N HIS A 266 24.43 15.98 -1.09
CA HIS A 266 25.71 16.66 -1.16
C HIS A 266 25.97 17.02 -2.64
N PRO A 267 26.46 18.25 -2.98
CA PRO A 267 26.58 18.69 -4.36
C PRO A 267 27.64 17.95 -5.20
N LEU A 268 28.06 16.76 -4.78
CA LEU A 268 29.07 15.91 -5.43
C LEU A 268 28.52 14.60 -6.00
N LEU A 269 27.22 14.56 -6.41
CA LEU A 269 26.72 13.49 -7.27
C LEU A 269 26.19 14.09 -8.57
#